data_b82687a435e9cb41342bdc83925e885c
#
_entry.id   b82687a435e9cb41342bdc83925e885c
#
_cell.length_a   1.000
_cell.length_b   1.000
_cell.length_c   1.000
_cell.angle_alpha   90.00
_cell.angle_beta   90.00
_cell.angle_gamma   90.00
#
_symmetry.space_group_name_H-M   'P 1'
#
loop_
_entity.id
_entity.type
_entity.pdbx_description
1 polymer ?
#
loop_
_entity_poly.entity_id
_entity_poly.type
_entity_poly.pdbx_seq_one_letter_code
_entity_poly.pdbx_strand_id
1 'polypeptide(L)'
;MISIQKYVRAKSLEEAYQLNQSRANRVIGGMLWIKTGNGSVNTAIDLCDLGLDGIEETQEAFLIGAMTSLRRMELHQGLNTYTQGAAGAAVRDIIGVQFRNLATVGGSIWGRFGFSDVLTFFLSLETFVELYQGGIVPLEQFAALGYDRDILVRLIVKKKPGVFAYRAFRNQRTDLPVLTCALSRMEGEYRAVIGARPGRAIVVRDEEGLLSGGQTEGRYNAFSAYVARVVPMGSNTRGSAAYRTHLARVLTERNLMQIMESGGK
;
A
#
# COMPACT_ATOMS: atom_id res chain seq x y z
N MET A 1 2.16 -10.80 -25.47
CA MET A 1 1.56 -9.44 -25.48
C MET A 1 0.06 -9.58 -25.22
N ILE A 2 -0.50 -8.76 -24.35
CA ILE A 2 -1.97 -8.77 -24.11
C ILE A 2 -2.71 -8.24 -25.33
N SER A 3 -3.83 -8.88 -25.70
CA SER A 3 -4.78 -8.40 -26.73
C SER A 3 -6.07 -7.94 -26.05
N ILE A 4 -6.62 -6.81 -26.48
CA ILE A 4 -7.88 -6.26 -26.01
C ILE A 4 -8.81 -6.17 -27.22
N GLN A 5 -9.99 -6.81 -27.14
CA GLN A 5 -10.95 -6.81 -28.25
C GLN A 5 -11.85 -5.57 -28.21
N LYS A 6 -12.25 -5.13 -27.00
CA LYS A 6 -13.14 -3.97 -26.82
C LYS A 6 -12.62 -3.11 -25.66
N TYR A 7 -12.71 -1.79 -25.82
CA TYR A 7 -12.44 -0.80 -24.80
C TYR A 7 -13.73 -0.04 -24.48
N VAL A 8 -14.06 0.08 -23.19
CA VAL A 8 -15.25 0.76 -22.70
C VAL A 8 -14.87 1.73 -21.59
N ARG A 9 -15.21 2.99 -21.74
CA ARG A 9 -15.22 3.98 -20.66
C ARG A 9 -16.58 3.87 -19.98
N ALA A 10 -16.58 3.36 -18.76
CA ALA A 10 -17.80 3.19 -18.00
C ALA A 10 -18.41 4.55 -17.63
N LYS A 11 -19.73 4.67 -17.75
CA LYS A 11 -20.48 5.90 -17.44
C LYS A 11 -21.00 5.92 -16.01
N SER A 12 -20.97 4.78 -15.33
CA SER A 12 -21.37 4.64 -13.92
C SER A 12 -20.67 3.45 -13.27
N LEU A 13 -20.65 3.44 -11.94
CA LEU A 13 -20.16 2.28 -11.18
C LEU A 13 -21.00 1.03 -11.43
N GLU A 14 -22.31 1.20 -11.63
CA GLU A 14 -23.22 0.10 -11.99
C GLU A 14 -22.80 -0.54 -13.31
N GLU A 15 -22.60 0.26 -14.38
CA GLU A 15 -22.14 -0.26 -15.67
C GLU A 15 -20.78 -0.97 -15.54
N ALA A 16 -19.82 -0.35 -14.83
CA ALA A 16 -18.52 -0.96 -14.60
C ALA A 16 -18.63 -2.31 -13.87
N TYR A 17 -19.47 -2.38 -12.85
CA TYR A 17 -19.71 -3.59 -12.08
C TYR A 17 -20.33 -4.68 -12.94
N GLN A 18 -21.40 -4.39 -13.68
CA GLN A 18 -22.08 -5.34 -14.56
C GLN A 18 -21.13 -5.90 -15.63
N LEU A 19 -20.36 -5.03 -16.28
CA LEU A 19 -19.35 -5.46 -17.25
C LEU A 19 -18.27 -6.34 -16.61
N ASN A 20 -17.86 -6.05 -15.36
CA ASN A 20 -16.82 -6.79 -14.66
C ASN A 20 -17.25 -8.18 -14.20
N GLN A 21 -18.56 -8.53 -14.22
CA GLN A 21 -19.03 -9.88 -13.84
C GLN A 21 -18.54 -10.95 -14.82
N SER A 22 -18.27 -10.62 -16.07
CA SER A 22 -17.66 -11.54 -17.04
C SER A 22 -16.16 -11.74 -16.73
N ARG A 23 -15.73 -13.01 -16.62
CA ARG A 23 -14.32 -13.37 -16.38
C ARG A 23 -13.39 -12.95 -17.53
N ALA A 24 -13.92 -12.78 -18.73
CA ALA A 24 -13.18 -12.33 -19.92
C ALA A 24 -12.91 -10.82 -19.91
N ASN A 25 -13.63 -10.06 -19.08
CA ASN A 25 -13.50 -8.62 -18.95
C ASN A 25 -12.55 -8.26 -17.80
N ARG A 26 -12.00 -7.05 -17.86
CA ARG A 26 -11.07 -6.58 -16.83
C ARG A 26 -11.17 -5.06 -16.64
N VAL A 27 -11.31 -4.67 -15.38
CA VAL A 27 -11.14 -3.27 -14.97
C VAL A 27 -9.68 -2.88 -15.14
N ILE A 28 -9.44 -1.72 -15.71
CA ILE A 28 -8.11 -1.17 -15.94
C ILE A 28 -7.94 0.16 -15.19
N GLY A 29 -6.74 0.35 -14.64
CA GLY A 29 -6.22 1.66 -14.24
C GLY A 29 -5.12 2.08 -15.23
N GLY A 30 -3.90 2.37 -14.75
CA GLY A 30 -2.78 2.72 -15.62
C GLY A 30 -2.23 1.59 -16.50
N MET A 31 -2.76 0.40 -16.45
CA MET A 31 -2.39 -0.80 -17.24
C MET A 31 -0.94 -1.29 -17.10
N LEU A 32 -0.14 -0.73 -16.21
CA LEU A 32 1.32 -0.95 -16.18
C LEU A 32 1.73 -2.39 -15.94
N TRP A 33 0.97 -3.14 -15.15
CA TRP A 33 1.18 -4.58 -14.95
C TRP A 33 0.40 -5.43 -15.95
N ILE A 34 -0.81 -5.03 -16.30
CA ILE A 34 -1.64 -5.78 -17.23
C ILE A 34 -0.98 -5.89 -18.60
N LYS A 35 -0.37 -4.81 -19.10
CA LYS A 35 0.30 -4.79 -20.42
C LYS A 35 1.52 -5.70 -20.53
N THR A 36 2.15 -6.06 -19.42
CA THR A 36 3.31 -6.97 -19.42
C THR A 36 2.91 -8.45 -19.45
N GLY A 37 1.63 -8.75 -19.24
CA GLY A 37 1.10 -10.11 -19.30
C GLY A 37 0.88 -10.61 -20.72
N ASN A 38 0.63 -11.90 -20.83
CA ASN A 38 0.19 -12.58 -22.06
C ASN A 38 -1.26 -13.02 -21.86
N GLY A 39 -2.10 -12.83 -22.85
CA GLY A 39 -3.48 -13.27 -22.80
C GLY A 39 -4.43 -12.37 -23.59
N SER A 40 -5.73 -12.68 -23.52
CA SER A 40 -6.80 -11.94 -24.17
C SER A 40 -7.73 -11.37 -23.12
N VAL A 41 -8.11 -10.12 -23.31
CA VAL A 41 -9.16 -9.42 -22.56
C VAL A 41 -10.27 -9.09 -23.55
N ASN A 42 -11.48 -9.57 -23.29
CA ASN A 42 -12.62 -9.27 -24.17
C ASN A 42 -12.98 -7.79 -24.06
N THR A 43 -13.23 -7.29 -22.84
CA THR A 43 -13.52 -5.88 -22.62
C THR A 43 -12.60 -5.31 -21.55
N ALA A 44 -11.81 -4.30 -21.89
CA ALA A 44 -11.13 -3.45 -20.94
C ALA A 44 -12.09 -2.35 -20.46
N ILE A 45 -12.35 -2.29 -19.16
CA ILE A 45 -13.29 -1.39 -18.51
C ILE A 45 -12.51 -0.27 -17.87
N ASP A 46 -12.61 0.93 -18.38
CA ASP A 46 -11.94 2.11 -17.86
C ASP A 46 -12.87 2.93 -16.96
N LEU A 47 -12.40 3.31 -15.79
CA LEU A 47 -13.14 4.08 -14.79
C LEU A 47 -12.82 5.59 -14.84
N CYS A 48 -12.11 6.06 -15.88
CA CYS A 48 -11.56 7.43 -15.93
C CYS A 48 -12.64 8.54 -15.91
N ASP A 49 -13.87 8.24 -16.34
CA ASP A 49 -14.97 9.23 -16.39
C ASP A 49 -15.81 9.27 -15.08
N LEU A 50 -15.47 8.45 -14.09
CA LEU A 50 -16.27 8.31 -12.86
C LEU A 50 -15.84 9.27 -11.74
N GLY A 51 -14.90 10.18 -11.99
CA GLY A 51 -14.43 11.14 -10.97
C GLY A 51 -13.65 10.50 -9.81
N LEU A 52 -13.05 9.32 -10.04
CA LEU A 52 -12.32 8.56 -9.02
C LEU A 52 -10.82 8.88 -8.96
N ASP A 53 -10.37 9.98 -9.53
CA ASP A 53 -8.94 10.33 -9.66
C ASP A 53 -8.45 11.39 -8.67
N GLY A 54 -9.32 11.80 -7.70
CA GLY A 54 -9.04 12.83 -6.71
C GLY A 54 -8.60 12.30 -5.35
N ILE A 55 -8.05 13.21 -4.54
CA ILE A 55 -7.87 13.06 -3.09
C ILE A 55 -8.65 14.18 -2.45
N GLU A 56 -9.71 13.83 -1.74
CA GLU A 56 -10.49 14.75 -0.92
C GLU A 56 -9.98 14.67 0.51
N GLU A 57 -9.73 15.82 1.12
CA GLU A 57 -9.27 15.91 2.51
C GLU A 57 -10.35 16.56 3.35
N THR A 58 -10.82 15.84 4.37
CA THR A 58 -11.73 16.34 5.41
C THR A 58 -10.98 16.50 6.73
N GLN A 59 -11.67 16.98 7.76
CA GLN A 59 -11.11 17.01 9.11
C GLN A 59 -10.82 15.59 9.65
N GLU A 60 -11.61 14.60 9.26
CA GLU A 60 -11.59 13.25 9.82
C GLU A 60 -10.85 12.24 8.95
N ALA A 61 -10.74 12.46 7.63
CA ALA A 61 -10.22 11.47 6.71
C ALA A 61 -9.64 12.06 5.42
N PHE A 62 -8.81 11.25 4.74
CA PHE A 62 -8.51 11.38 3.31
C PHE A 62 -9.35 10.36 2.54
N LEU A 63 -10.10 10.81 1.54
CA LEU A 63 -10.83 9.97 0.60
C LEU A 63 -10.04 9.95 -0.71
N ILE A 64 -9.40 8.81 -1.00
CA ILE A 64 -8.46 8.67 -2.12
C ILE A 64 -9.11 7.79 -3.17
N GLY A 65 -9.54 8.38 -4.27
CA GLY A 65 -10.20 7.65 -5.36
C GLY A 65 -9.29 6.58 -5.98
N ALA A 66 -9.87 5.48 -6.44
CA ALA A 66 -9.12 4.34 -6.96
C ALA A 66 -8.27 4.70 -8.21
N MET A 67 -8.70 5.67 -9.00
CA MET A 67 -8.00 6.15 -10.20
C MET A 67 -6.96 7.24 -9.89
N THR A 68 -6.79 7.65 -8.63
CA THR A 68 -5.75 8.59 -8.21
C THR A 68 -4.37 8.05 -8.60
N SER A 69 -3.59 8.85 -9.35
CA SER A 69 -2.25 8.45 -9.73
C SER A 69 -1.29 8.45 -8.54
N LEU A 70 -0.28 7.57 -8.55
CA LEU A 70 0.76 7.57 -7.53
C LEU A 70 1.52 8.91 -7.47
N ARG A 71 1.61 9.62 -8.61
CA ARG A 71 2.22 10.96 -8.65
C ARG A 71 1.37 11.98 -7.90
N ARG A 72 0.04 11.94 -8.03
CA ARG A 72 -0.86 12.82 -7.26
C ARG A 72 -0.75 12.53 -5.76
N MET A 73 -0.69 11.26 -5.37
CA MET A 73 -0.43 10.84 -3.98
C MET A 73 0.92 11.36 -3.47
N GLU A 74 1.99 11.22 -4.27
CA GLU A 74 3.35 11.66 -3.94
C GLU A 74 3.41 13.16 -3.61
N LEU A 75 2.66 13.98 -4.36
CA LEU A 75 2.69 15.43 -4.26
C LEU A 75 1.61 16.02 -3.33
N HIS A 76 0.70 15.20 -2.81
CA HIS A 76 -0.42 15.70 -2.00
C HIS A 76 0.09 16.25 -0.66
N GLN A 77 0.00 17.57 -0.48
CA GLN A 77 0.57 18.26 0.68
C GLN A 77 -0.05 17.79 2.00
N GLY A 78 -1.38 17.76 2.10
CA GLY A 78 -2.07 17.35 3.32
C GLY A 78 -1.70 15.93 3.77
N LEU A 79 -1.68 14.96 2.83
CA LEU A 79 -1.31 13.59 3.14
C LEU A 79 0.17 13.48 3.58
N ASN A 80 1.08 14.22 2.94
CA ASN A 80 2.48 14.25 3.34
C ASN A 80 2.69 14.93 4.70
N THR A 81 1.96 16.02 4.98
CA THR A 81 2.00 16.69 6.29
C THR A 81 1.48 15.76 7.38
N TYR A 82 0.32 15.13 7.18
CA TYR A 82 -0.26 14.19 8.13
C TYR A 82 0.66 13.01 8.43
N THR A 83 1.35 12.47 7.42
CA THR A 83 2.22 11.29 7.56
C THR A 83 3.70 11.62 7.73
N GLN A 84 4.08 12.86 8.02
CA GLN A 84 5.47 13.35 8.15
C GLN A 84 6.36 12.93 6.95
N GLY A 85 5.77 12.95 5.73
CA GLY A 85 6.45 12.60 4.49
C GLY A 85 6.50 11.11 4.17
N ALA A 86 5.95 10.23 5.01
CA ALA A 86 5.96 8.79 4.75
C ALA A 86 5.17 8.40 3.49
N ALA A 87 4.09 9.13 3.16
CA ALA A 87 3.32 8.93 1.93
C ALA A 87 4.17 9.14 0.67
N GLY A 88 4.88 10.25 0.59
CA GLY A 88 5.81 10.53 -0.51
C GLY A 88 6.97 9.54 -0.55
N ALA A 89 7.54 9.19 0.62
CA ALA A 89 8.61 8.20 0.72
C ALA A 89 8.20 6.82 0.19
N ALA A 90 6.95 6.42 0.39
CA ALA A 90 6.44 5.13 -0.08
C ALA A 90 6.39 5.02 -1.61
N VAL A 91 6.19 6.12 -2.33
CA VAL A 91 5.96 6.06 -3.78
C VAL A 91 7.07 6.65 -4.63
N ARG A 92 7.88 7.59 -4.12
CA ARG A 92 8.85 8.36 -4.93
C ARG A 92 9.87 7.52 -5.69
N ASP A 93 10.24 6.34 -5.18
CA ASP A 93 11.22 5.44 -5.80
C ASP A 93 10.56 4.32 -6.62
N ILE A 94 9.24 4.36 -6.80
CA ILE A 94 8.54 3.44 -7.72
C ILE A 94 8.84 3.87 -9.15
N ILE A 95 9.80 3.20 -9.77
CA ILE A 95 10.29 3.36 -11.15
C ILE A 95 10.63 4.83 -11.45
N GLY A 96 9.73 5.58 -12.07
CA GLY A 96 9.96 6.97 -12.49
C GLY A 96 8.67 7.79 -12.49
N VAL A 97 8.80 9.10 -12.73
CA VAL A 97 7.66 10.04 -12.75
C VAL A 97 6.61 9.62 -13.78
N GLN A 98 7.04 9.22 -14.99
CA GLN A 98 6.14 8.79 -16.07
C GLN A 98 5.33 7.57 -15.64
N PHE A 99 5.95 6.61 -14.96
CA PHE A 99 5.26 5.45 -14.43
C PHE A 99 4.24 5.85 -13.36
N ARG A 100 4.63 6.71 -12.42
CA ARG A 100 3.76 7.16 -11.32
C ARG A 100 2.61 8.07 -11.79
N ASN A 101 2.76 8.75 -12.93
CA ASN A 101 1.65 9.48 -13.56
C ASN A 101 0.53 8.56 -14.05
N LEU A 102 0.85 7.32 -14.42
CA LEU A 102 -0.09 6.32 -14.94
C LEU A 102 -0.54 5.30 -13.88
N ALA A 103 0.39 4.87 -13.00
CA ALA A 103 0.07 3.93 -11.94
C ALA A 103 -0.96 4.53 -10.99
N THR A 104 -2.00 3.76 -10.66
CA THR A 104 -3.08 4.21 -9.77
C THR A 104 -2.98 3.59 -8.38
N VAL A 105 -3.48 4.31 -7.38
CA VAL A 105 -3.61 3.81 -6.01
C VAL A 105 -4.47 2.55 -6.00
N GLY A 106 -5.64 2.59 -6.66
CA GLY A 106 -6.54 1.44 -6.75
C GLY A 106 -5.90 0.22 -7.38
N GLY A 107 -5.15 0.39 -8.49
CA GLY A 107 -4.44 -0.72 -9.12
C GLY A 107 -3.38 -1.34 -8.22
N SER A 108 -2.69 -0.53 -7.41
CA SER A 108 -1.68 -0.99 -6.44
C SER A 108 -2.30 -1.75 -5.27
N ILE A 109 -3.49 -1.34 -4.82
CA ILE A 109 -4.23 -1.97 -3.70
C ILE A 109 -4.97 -3.22 -4.18
N TRP A 110 -5.71 -3.12 -5.29
CA TRP A 110 -6.45 -4.26 -5.85
C TRP A 110 -5.53 -5.41 -6.22
N GLY A 111 -4.38 -5.10 -6.79
CA GLY A 111 -3.37 -6.09 -7.19
C GLY A 111 -2.82 -6.95 -6.04
N ARG A 112 -2.90 -6.48 -4.79
CA ARG A 112 -2.40 -7.16 -3.58
C ARG A 112 -1.01 -7.81 -3.77
N PHE A 113 -0.19 -7.17 -4.62
CA PHE A 113 1.15 -7.68 -4.91
C PHE A 113 2.04 -7.64 -3.67
N GLY A 114 2.78 -8.72 -3.43
CA GLY A 114 3.66 -8.82 -2.27
C GLY A 114 4.75 -7.75 -2.21
N PHE A 115 5.11 -7.16 -3.35
CA PHE A 115 6.10 -6.08 -3.47
C PHE A 115 5.48 -4.66 -3.43
N SER A 116 4.18 -4.52 -3.17
CA SER A 116 3.50 -3.22 -3.21
C SER A 116 3.92 -2.32 -2.05
N ASP A 117 4.70 -1.29 -2.36
CA ASP A 117 5.03 -0.20 -1.44
C ASP A 117 3.76 0.50 -0.95
N VAL A 118 2.81 0.74 -1.86
CA VAL A 118 1.54 1.42 -1.60
C VAL A 118 0.70 0.64 -0.58
N LEU A 119 0.56 -0.68 -0.78
CA LEU A 119 -0.19 -1.53 0.16
C LEU A 119 0.49 -1.57 1.53
N THR A 120 1.82 -1.73 1.57
CA THR A 120 2.60 -1.72 2.82
C THR A 120 2.39 -0.42 3.59
N PHE A 121 2.43 0.73 2.90
CA PHE A 121 2.21 2.04 3.50
C PHE A 121 0.79 2.18 4.07
N PHE A 122 -0.25 1.93 3.27
CA PHE A 122 -1.62 2.12 3.74
C PHE A 122 -2.03 1.12 4.83
N LEU A 123 -1.44 -0.07 4.89
CA LEU A 123 -1.65 -1.01 6.00
C LEU A 123 -1.10 -0.49 7.33
N SER A 124 -0.16 0.45 7.33
CA SER A 124 0.33 1.07 8.57
C SER A 124 -0.59 2.17 9.10
N LEU A 125 -1.55 2.62 8.31
CA LEU A 125 -2.54 3.63 8.67
C LEU A 125 -3.88 3.00 9.04
N GLU A 126 -4.78 3.80 9.59
CA GLU A 126 -6.18 3.39 9.80
C GLU A 126 -6.94 3.54 8.49
N THR A 127 -6.81 2.52 7.62
CA THR A 127 -7.29 2.56 6.24
C THR A 127 -8.38 1.53 5.99
N PHE A 128 -9.40 1.96 5.25
CA PHE A 128 -10.49 1.14 4.73
C PHE A 128 -10.52 1.25 3.21
N VAL A 129 -11.07 0.25 2.56
CA VAL A 129 -11.46 0.28 1.15
C VAL A 129 -12.97 0.38 1.04
N GLU A 130 -13.46 1.21 0.14
CA GLU A 130 -14.85 1.24 -0.27
C GLU A 130 -14.98 0.46 -1.57
N LEU A 131 -15.79 -0.59 -1.53
CA LEU A 131 -16.15 -1.44 -2.66
C LEU A 131 -17.57 -1.10 -3.08
N TYR A 132 -17.87 -1.19 -4.38
CA TYR A 132 -19.17 -0.81 -4.91
C TYR A 132 -20.32 -1.65 -4.32
N GLN A 133 -20.17 -2.95 -4.26
CA GLN A 133 -21.15 -3.86 -3.66
C GLN A 133 -20.78 -4.28 -2.24
N GLY A 134 -19.49 -4.51 -1.98
CA GLY A 134 -18.98 -5.00 -0.71
C GLY A 134 -18.95 -3.96 0.41
N GLY A 135 -19.24 -2.68 0.10
CA GLY A 135 -19.25 -1.60 1.08
C GLY A 135 -17.85 -1.29 1.64
N ILE A 136 -17.80 -0.80 2.88
CA ILE A 136 -16.56 -0.36 3.52
C ILE A 136 -15.96 -1.52 4.32
N VAL A 137 -14.73 -1.90 3.96
CA VAL A 137 -13.98 -3.03 4.55
C VAL A 137 -12.62 -2.53 5.04
N PRO A 138 -12.14 -2.93 6.25
CA PRO A 138 -10.77 -2.64 6.67
C PRO A 138 -9.74 -3.12 5.65
N LEU A 139 -8.73 -2.30 5.34
CA LEU A 139 -7.73 -2.65 4.34
C LEU A 139 -6.98 -3.94 4.68
N GLU A 140 -6.70 -4.20 5.96
CA GLU A 140 -6.03 -5.42 6.42
C GLU A 140 -6.87 -6.66 6.08
N GLN A 141 -8.17 -6.61 6.32
CA GLN A 141 -9.11 -7.67 5.93
C GLN A 141 -9.16 -7.83 4.41
N PHE A 142 -9.33 -6.72 3.67
CA PHE A 142 -9.34 -6.74 2.21
C PHE A 142 -8.06 -7.34 1.62
N ALA A 143 -6.90 -7.03 2.17
CA ALA A 143 -5.61 -7.57 1.70
C ALA A 143 -5.49 -9.08 1.90
N ALA A 144 -6.19 -9.66 2.88
CA ALA A 144 -6.22 -11.10 3.15
C ALA A 144 -7.20 -11.87 2.24
N LEU A 145 -8.23 -11.20 1.69
CA LEU A 145 -9.25 -11.84 0.85
C LEU A 145 -8.69 -12.31 -0.51
N GLY A 146 -9.41 -13.24 -1.14
CA GLY A 146 -9.23 -13.60 -2.55
C GLY A 146 -9.69 -12.48 -3.50
N TYR A 147 -9.38 -12.62 -4.79
CA TYR A 147 -9.93 -11.73 -5.82
C TYR A 147 -11.40 -12.05 -6.07
N ASP A 148 -12.21 -11.02 -6.19
CA ASP A 148 -13.60 -11.06 -6.60
C ASP A 148 -13.84 -10.23 -7.86
N ARG A 149 -15.10 -9.86 -8.13
CA ARG A 149 -15.54 -9.09 -9.29
C ARG A 149 -16.14 -7.75 -8.92
N ASP A 150 -15.87 -7.28 -7.70
CA ASP A 150 -16.32 -5.96 -7.26
C ASP A 150 -15.48 -4.83 -7.88
N ILE A 151 -15.87 -3.61 -7.64
CA ILE A 151 -15.17 -2.39 -8.06
C ILE A 151 -14.63 -1.69 -6.82
N LEU A 152 -13.32 -1.48 -6.77
CA LEU A 152 -12.71 -0.61 -5.76
C LEU A 152 -13.00 0.85 -6.14
N VAL A 153 -13.74 1.54 -5.28
CA VAL A 153 -14.15 2.94 -5.49
C VAL A 153 -13.09 3.89 -4.93
N ARG A 154 -12.71 3.73 -3.69
CA ARG A 154 -11.70 4.58 -3.01
C ARG A 154 -11.12 3.92 -1.78
N LEU A 155 -10.03 4.52 -1.29
CA LEU A 155 -9.52 4.30 0.05
C LEU A 155 -10.03 5.42 0.97
N ILE A 156 -10.32 5.04 2.22
CA ILE A 156 -10.69 5.95 3.30
C ILE A 156 -9.60 5.82 4.36
N VAL A 157 -8.78 6.85 4.51
CA VAL A 157 -7.72 6.91 5.53
C VAL A 157 -8.23 7.80 6.66
N LYS A 158 -8.62 7.21 7.78
CA LYS A 158 -9.06 7.96 8.96
C LYS A 158 -7.88 8.67 9.61
N LYS A 159 -8.02 9.94 9.90
CA LYS A 159 -7.01 10.73 10.59
C LYS A 159 -7.06 10.41 12.08
N LYS A 160 -5.97 9.84 12.57
CA LYS A 160 -5.72 9.61 14.00
C LYS A 160 -4.43 10.33 14.41
N PRO A 161 -4.36 10.93 15.61
CA PRO A 161 -3.11 11.46 16.10
C PRO A 161 -2.02 10.38 16.09
N GLY A 162 -0.91 10.66 15.43
CA GLY A 162 0.14 9.66 15.31
C GLY A 162 1.38 10.14 14.59
N VAL A 163 2.37 9.27 14.55
CA VAL A 163 3.64 9.45 13.85
C VAL A 163 3.88 8.25 12.94
N PHE A 164 4.48 8.53 11.78
CA PHE A 164 4.57 7.56 10.69
C PHE A 164 5.96 7.57 10.07
N ALA A 165 6.45 6.40 9.69
CA ALA A 165 7.69 6.25 8.95
C ALA A 165 7.55 5.17 7.87
N TYR A 166 8.24 5.35 6.76
CA TYR A 166 8.32 4.39 5.68
C TYR A 166 9.75 4.27 5.16
N ARG A 167 10.23 3.03 5.03
CA ARG A 167 11.51 2.71 4.41
C ARG A 167 11.38 1.48 3.52
N ALA A 168 12.13 1.47 2.42
CA ALA A 168 12.30 0.30 1.59
C ALA A 168 13.78 0.09 1.31
N PHE A 169 14.20 -1.18 1.25
CA PHE A 169 15.51 -1.53 0.73
C PHE A 169 15.37 -2.07 -0.69
N ARG A 170 16.19 -1.55 -1.61
CA ARG A 170 16.23 -1.92 -3.02
C ARG A 170 17.67 -2.15 -3.45
N ASN A 171 17.91 -3.10 -4.35
CA ASN A 171 19.23 -3.30 -4.93
C ASN A 171 19.65 -2.14 -5.84
N GLN A 172 18.68 -1.56 -6.55
CA GLN A 172 18.82 -0.31 -7.29
C GLN A 172 17.64 0.60 -6.93
N ARG A 173 17.84 1.91 -6.92
CA ARG A 173 16.90 2.90 -6.39
C ARG A 173 15.47 2.73 -6.92
N THR A 174 15.30 2.44 -8.20
CA THR A 174 13.99 2.36 -8.86
C THR A 174 13.53 0.94 -9.17
N ASP A 175 14.26 -0.09 -8.69
CA ASP A 175 13.85 -1.50 -8.82
C ASP A 175 12.71 -1.83 -7.83
N LEU A 176 12.13 -3.02 -8.00
CA LEU A 176 11.23 -3.60 -7.00
C LEU A 176 11.97 -3.79 -5.67
N PRO A 177 11.31 -3.53 -4.53
CA PRO A 177 11.96 -3.63 -3.24
C PRO A 177 12.37 -5.07 -2.90
N VAL A 178 13.50 -5.20 -2.22
CA VAL A 178 13.91 -6.43 -1.52
C VAL A 178 13.07 -6.62 -0.28
N LEU A 179 12.83 -5.52 0.47
CA LEU A 179 11.96 -5.46 1.64
C LEU A 179 11.37 -4.06 1.76
N THR A 180 10.12 -3.96 2.19
CA THR A 180 9.45 -2.72 2.60
C THR A 180 9.07 -2.79 4.07
N CYS A 181 9.19 -1.67 4.76
CA CYS A 181 8.82 -1.53 6.16
C CYS A 181 8.11 -0.19 6.36
N ALA A 182 6.85 -0.24 6.75
CA ALA A 182 6.11 0.91 7.27
C ALA A 182 5.94 0.76 8.77
N LEU A 183 5.95 1.87 9.50
CA LEU A 183 5.74 1.87 10.94
C LEU A 183 4.90 3.08 11.32
N SER A 184 3.95 2.86 12.19
CA SER A 184 3.14 3.90 12.81
C SER A 184 3.04 3.73 14.32
N ARG A 185 2.87 4.86 15.01
CA ARG A 185 2.35 4.90 16.37
C ARG A 185 1.11 5.81 16.36
N MET A 186 -0.06 5.24 16.55
CA MET A 186 -1.34 5.94 16.56
C MET A 186 -2.01 5.69 17.90
N GLU A 187 -2.42 6.77 18.60
CA GLU A 187 -3.09 6.66 19.90
C GLU A 187 -2.32 5.78 20.91
N GLY A 188 -1.00 5.76 20.80
CA GLY A 188 -0.11 4.95 21.66
C GLY A 188 0.17 3.54 21.15
N GLU A 189 -0.58 3.03 20.17
CA GLU A 189 -0.39 1.71 19.61
C GLU A 189 0.64 1.71 18.45
N TYR A 190 1.58 0.74 18.51
CA TYR A 190 2.58 0.54 17.47
C TYR A 190 2.11 -0.49 16.44
N ARG A 191 2.28 -0.17 15.17
CA ARG A 191 1.97 -1.05 14.04
C ARG A 191 3.14 -1.05 13.05
N ALA A 192 3.85 -2.18 12.94
CA ALA A 192 4.86 -2.41 11.92
C ALA A 192 4.26 -3.22 10.77
N VAL A 193 4.56 -2.85 9.53
CA VAL A 193 4.09 -3.56 8.34
C VAL A 193 5.29 -3.95 7.49
N ILE A 194 5.46 -5.24 7.24
CA ILE A 194 6.55 -5.78 6.44
C ILE A 194 6.02 -6.33 5.13
N GLY A 195 6.45 -5.75 4.02
CA GLY A 195 6.13 -6.18 2.65
C GLY A 195 7.37 -6.58 1.86
N ALA A 196 7.19 -6.96 0.60
CA ALA A 196 8.22 -7.46 -0.31
C ALA A 196 9.00 -8.67 0.23
N ARG A 197 8.39 -9.45 1.08
CA ARG A 197 8.96 -10.63 1.77
C ARG A 197 8.81 -11.97 1.01
N PRO A 198 8.79 -12.03 -0.30
CA PRO A 198 8.04 -12.92 -1.23
C PRO A 198 6.77 -13.52 -0.63
N GLY A 199 5.77 -12.63 -0.51
CA GLY A 199 4.46 -12.92 0.04
C GLY A 199 3.72 -11.62 0.34
N ARG A 200 2.46 -11.69 0.71
CA ARG A 200 1.66 -10.51 1.07
C ARG A 200 2.26 -9.78 2.27
N ALA A 201 2.10 -8.47 2.33
CA ALA A 201 2.49 -7.69 3.48
C ALA A 201 1.80 -8.18 4.76
N ILE A 202 2.53 -8.17 5.88
CA ILE A 202 2.03 -8.58 7.19
C ILE A 202 2.08 -7.39 8.14
N VAL A 203 0.99 -7.22 8.87
CA VAL A 203 0.89 -6.26 9.98
C VAL A 203 1.31 -6.96 11.27
N VAL A 204 2.22 -6.34 12.01
CA VAL A 204 2.69 -6.80 13.32
C VAL A 204 2.38 -5.71 14.33
N ARG A 205 1.67 -6.06 15.39
CA ARG A 205 1.38 -5.21 16.53
C ARG A 205 2.27 -5.58 17.71
N ASP A 206 2.43 -4.68 18.66
CA ASP A 206 3.21 -4.93 19.89
C ASP A 206 2.37 -5.72 20.91
N GLU A 207 2.10 -6.99 20.62
CA GLU A 207 1.29 -7.88 21.47
C GLU A 207 2.01 -8.26 22.78
N GLU A 208 3.34 -8.21 22.78
CA GLU A 208 4.16 -8.51 23.97
C GLU A 208 4.41 -7.27 24.85
N GLY A 209 3.92 -6.09 24.45
CA GLY A 209 4.09 -4.84 25.20
C GLY A 209 5.54 -4.37 25.30
N LEU A 210 6.38 -4.73 24.33
CA LEU A 210 7.81 -4.45 24.31
C LEU A 210 8.13 -2.94 24.30
N LEU A 211 7.21 -2.14 23.74
CA LEU A 211 7.32 -0.68 23.64
C LEU A 211 6.51 0.08 24.71
N SER A 212 5.77 -0.61 25.58
CA SER A 212 4.84 0.00 26.53
C SER A 212 5.50 0.75 27.70
N GLY A 213 6.74 0.50 28.01
CA GLY A 213 7.45 1.10 29.17
C GLY A 213 8.36 2.28 28.82
N GLY A 214 8.13 2.96 27.70
CA GLY A 214 8.93 4.12 27.28
C GLY A 214 9.88 3.84 26.12
N GLN A 215 10.55 4.89 25.68
CA GLN A 215 11.25 4.97 24.41
C GLN A 215 12.76 4.82 24.63
N THR A 216 13.24 3.58 24.70
CA THR A 216 14.66 3.27 24.88
C THR A 216 15.18 2.41 23.73
N GLU A 217 16.46 2.55 23.41
CA GLU A 217 17.14 1.77 22.37
C GLU A 217 16.99 0.26 22.62
N GLY A 218 17.09 -0.19 23.85
CA GLY A 218 16.87 -1.60 24.20
C GLY A 218 15.49 -2.13 23.84
N ARG A 219 14.45 -1.30 23.98
CA ARG A 219 13.07 -1.67 23.58
C ARG A 219 12.88 -1.68 22.08
N TYR A 220 13.52 -0.76 21.35
CA TYR A 220 13.50 -0.77 19.88
C TYR A 220 14.17 -2.01 19.32
N ASN A 221 15.30 -2.40 19.92
CA ASN A 221 15.98 -3.64 19.59
C ASN A 221 15.10 -4.87 19.88
N ALA A 222 14.40 -4.90 21.01
CA ALA A 222 13.49 -6.00 21.37
C ALA A 222 12.32 -6.10 20.38
N PHE A 223 11.62 -4.99 20.08
CA PHE A 223 10.50 -5.00 19.14
C PHE A 223 10.94 -5.30 17.70
N SER A 224 12.07 -4.74 17.23
CA SER A 224 12.58 -5.04 15.90
C SER A 224 12.99 -6.51 15.74
N ALA A 225 13.55 -7.11 16.79
CA ALA A 225 13.84 -8.55 16.83
C ALA A 225 12.55 -9.40 16.84
N TYR A 226 11.53 -8.97 17.58
CA TYR A 226 10.21 -9.60 17.58
C TYR A 226 9.60 -9.59 16.18
N VAL A 227 9.54 -8.42 15.49
CA VAL A 227 9.04 -8.30 14.12
C VAL A 227 9.79 -9.24 13.17
N ALA A 228 11.12 -9.28 13.25
CA ALA A 228 11.94 -10.16 12.41
C ALA A 228 11.70 -11.66 12.68
N ARG A 229 11.33 -12.02 13.91
CA ARG A 229 11.02 -13.40 14.32
C ARG A 229 9.65 -13.87 13.83
N VAL A 230 8.60 -13.01 13.95
CA VAL A 230 7.22 -13.41 13.70
C VAL A 230 6.84 -13.32 12.22
N VAL A 231 7.55 -12.54 11.42
CA VAL A 231 7.25 -12.39 9.99
C VAL A 231 7.94 -13.48 9.17
N PRO A 232 7.21 -14.43 8.57
CA PRO A 232 7.82 -15.46 7.73
C PRO A 232 8.40 -14.83 6.45
N MET A 233 9.69 -15.04 6.21
CA MET A 233 10.42 -14.51 5.06
C MET A 233 10.63 -15.58 4.00
N GLY A 234 10.49 -15.17 2.73
CA GLY A 234 10.81 -16.00 1.56
C GLY A 234 12.12 -15.59 0.88
N SER A 235 12.62 -16.48 0.03
CA SER A 235 13.77 -16.21 -0.85
C SER A 235 13.33 -16.06 -2.30
N ASN A 236 14.01 -15.19 -3.05
CA ASN A 236 13.93 -15.09 -4.51
C ASN A 236 15.23 -14.52 -5.07
N THR A 237 15.28 -14.20 -6.37
CA THR A 237 16.46 -13.64 -7.03
C THR A 237 16.95 -12.30 -6.47
N ARG A 238 16.11 -11.55 -5.72
CA ARG A 238 16.47 -10.26 -5.10
C ARG A 238 17.14 -10.39 -3.75
N GLY A 239 16.91 -11.48 -3.04
CA GLY A 239 17.49 -11.69 -1.71
C GLY A 239 17.01 -12.96 -1.04
N SER A 240 17.82 -13.48 -0.12
CA SER A 240 17.50 -14.66 0.69
C SER A 240 16.53 -14.32 1.84
N ALA A 241 15.86 -15.33 2.39
CA ALA A 241 15.03 -15.20 3.57
C ALA A 241 15.84 -14.66 4.77
N ALA A 242 17.05 -15.18 5.01
CA ALA A 242 17.92 -14.72 6.08
C ALA A 242 18.29 -13.23 5.95
N TYR A 243 18.58 -12.77 4.73
CA TYR A 243 18.85 -11.36 4.46
C TYR A 243 17.63 -10.47 4.73
N ARG A 244 16.44 -10.91 4.32
CA ARG A 244 15.19 -10.19 4.58
C ARG A 244 14.84 -10.13 6.07
N THR A 245 15.11 -11.21 6.81
CA THR A 245 14.97 -11.22 8.28
C THR A 245 15.88 -10.17 8.93
N HIS A 246 17.13 -10.09 8.48
CA HIS A 246 18.05 -9.04 8.94
C HIS A 246 17.55 -7.63 8.56
N LEU A 247 17.13 -7.42 7.31
CA LEU A 247 16.58 -6.16 6.86
C LEU A 247 15.31 -5.74 7.63
N ALA A 248 14.42 -6.68 7.94
CA ALA A 248 13.22 -6.39 8.73
C ALA A 248 13.57 -5.82 10.10
N ARG A 249 14.54 -6.42 10.78
CA ARG A 249 15.06 -5.90 12.05
C ARG A 249 15.61 -4.48 11.89
N VAL A 250 16.54 -4.27 10.95
CA VAL A 250 17.22 -2.98 10.73
C VAL A 250 16.24 -1.88 10.32
N LEU A 251 15.32 -2.17 9.38
CA LEU A 251 14.38 -1.16 8.89
C LEU A 251 13.33 -0.81 9.96
N THR A 252 12.87 -1.79 10.76
CA THR A 252 11.96 -1.53 11.88
C THR A 252 12.63 -0.65 12.93
N GLU A 253 13.86 -0.95 13.31
CA GLU A 253 14.63 -0.16 14.27
C GLU A 253 14.84 1.28 13.79
N ARG A 254 15.24 1.47 12.52
CA ARG A 254 15.41 2.81 11.92
C ARG A 254 14.10 3.60 11.82
N ASN A 255 12.99 2.92 11.57
CA ASN A 255 11.67 3.56 11.57
C ASN A 255 11.24 3.95 12.99
N LEU A 256 11.52 3.11 14.00
CA LEU A 256 11.29 3.44 15.41
C LEU A 256 12.07 4.69 15.80
N MET A 257 13.36 4.75 15.52
CA MET A 257 14.19 5.93 15.80
C MET A 257 13.59 7.19 15.15
N GLN A 258 13.21 7.13 13.88
CA GLN A 258 12.62 8.26 13.15
C GLN A 258 11.32 8.76 13.77
N ILE A 259 10.38 7.89 14.12
CA ILE A 259 9.10 8.32 14.71
C ILE A 259 9.27 8.89 16.11
N MET A 260 10.36 8.54 16.79
CA MET A 260 10.66 9.05 18.11
C MET A 260 11.22 10.47 18.05
N GLU A 261 12.13 10.73 17.13
CA GLU A 261 12.66 12.08 16.86
C GLU A 261 11.54 13.04 16.44
N SER A 262 10.51 12.53 15.73
CA SER A 262 9.36 13.32 15.28
C SER A 262 8.28 13.53 16.34
N GLY A 263 8.13 12.63 17.29
CA GLY A 263 7.13 12.68 18.36
C GLY A 263 7.53 13.45 19.60
N GLY A 264 8.77 13.94 19.68
CA GLY A 264 9.30 14.79 20.75
C GLY A 264 9.27 16.29 20.48
N LYS A 265 8.64 16.69 19.38
CA LYS A 265 8.39 18.10 19.02
C LYS A 265 6.90 18.45 19.18
#